data_d073777982124cacdab4b5615ac6bdb8
#
_entry.id   d073777982124cacdab4b5615ac6bdb8
#
_cell.length_a   1.000
_cell.length_b   1.000
_cell.length_c   1.000
_cell.angle_alpha   90.00
_cell.angle_beta   90.00
_cell.angle_gamma   90.00
#
_symmetry.space_group_name_H-M   'P 1'
#
loop_
_entity.id
_entity.type
_entity.pdbx_description
1 polymer ?
#
loop_
_entity_poly.entity_id
_entity_poly.type
_entity_poly.pdbx_seq_one_letter_code
_entity_poly.pdbx_strand_id
1 'polypeptide(L)'
;IEHGPRDFFPNPASKDPEYQFKLAAEAKYSALACQIGMAEKYYPDYAGEVPLILKVNGKTDIPSSAHAFSACNATVEDAVRLGADAIGYTLYVGSPRQDEDLAQLRQVRQDCDRFGMPLVVWSYPRGEAVDAKGGPNSFYAIDYAARLAMEMGADVVKLNMPKINPEKDKDAPAPYNEMEV
;
A
#
# COMPACT_ATOMS: atom_id res chain seq x y z
N ILE A 1 8.68 3.11 -5.09
CA ILE A 1 7.99 2.62 -6.28
C ILE A 1 7.46 1.24 -5.99
N GLU A 2 6.16 1.17 -5.88
CA GLU A 2 5.50 0.07 -5.19
C GLU A 2 5.14 -1.10 -6.11
N HIS A 3 4.96 -0.83 -7.40
CA HIS A 3 4.31 -1.76 -8.32
C HIS A 3 5.12 -2.06 -9.59
N GLY A 4 6.41 -1.84 -9.54
CA GLY A 4 7.26 -2.00 -10.70
C GLY A 4 7.27 -0.77 -11.63
N PRO A 5 7.83 -0.89 -12.81
CA PRO A 5 8.34 0.24 -13.59
C PRO A 5 7.30 0.96 -14.44
N ARG A 6 6.08 1.18 -13.92
CA ARG A 6 5.18 2.08 -14.62
C ARG A 6 5.81 3.46 -14.71
N ASP A 7 5.92 3.98 -15.93
CA ASP A 7 6.46 5.30 -16.24
C ASP A 7 7.94 5.53 -15.84
N PHE A 8 8.65 4.46 -15.51
CA PHE A 8 10.06 4.52 -15.13
C PHE A 8 10.96 4.99 -16.27
N PHE A 9 10.89 4.29 -17.37
CA PHE A 9 11.80 4.54 -18.50
C PHE A 9 11.42 5.74 -19.36
N PRO A 10 10.13 6.08 -19.53
CA PRO A 10 9.76 7.28 -20.29
C PRO A 10 10.11 8.59 -19.56
N ASN A 11 10.22 8.57 -18.23
CA ASN A 11 10.52 9.76 -17.45
C ASN A 11 11.99 9.78 -17.02
N PRO A 12 12.81 10.72 -17.53
CA PRO A 12 14.22 10.84 -17.14
C PRO A 12 14.44 10.98 -15.63
N ALA A 13 13.53 11.66 -14.92
CA ALA A 13 13.59 11.86 -13.47
C ALA A 13 13.35 10.56 -12.68
N SER A 14 12.65 9.59 -13.26
CA SER A 14 12.42 8.28 -12.64
C SER A 14 13.49 7.25 -13.01
N LYS A 15 14.40 7.60 -13.92
CA LYS A 15 15.44 6.72 -14.41
C LYS A 15 16.57 6.51 -13.40
N ASP A 16 16.78 7.51 -12.55
CA ASP A 16 17.71 7.50 -11.44
C ASP A 16 16.93 7.38 -10.12
N PRO A 17 16.96 6.24 -9.42
CA PRO A 17 16.25 6.07 -8.17
C PRO A 17 16.75 7.02 -7.07
N GLU A 18 18.01 7.38 -7.05
CA GLU A 18 18.56 8.33 -6.07
C GLU A 18 17.91 9.71 -6.16
N TYR A 19 17.56 10.12 -7.38
CA TYR A 19 16.82 11.36 -7.59
C TYR A 19 15.52 11.46 -6.76
N GLN A 20 14.85 10.35 -6.51
CA GLN A 20 13.63 10.34 -5.69
C GLN A 20 13.93 10.65 -4.21
N PHE A 21 15.05 10.16 -3.69
CA PHE A 21 15.49 10.47 -2.33
C PHE A 21 15.90 11.93 -2.22
N LYS A 22 16.69 12.42 -3.16
CA LYS A 22 17.07 13.82 -3.24
C LYS A 22 15.85 14.74 -3.31
N LEU A 23 14.90 14.44 -4.18
CA LEU A 23 13.66 15.23 -4.33
C LEU A 23 12.86 15.23 -3.01
N ALA A 24 12.73 14.10 -2.34
CA ALA A 24 12.00 14.01 -1.08
C ALA A 24 12.66 14.83 0.04
N ALA A 25 13.98 14.81 0.13
CA ALA A 25 14.75 15.60 1.09
C ALA A 25 14.67 17.10 0.79
N GLU A 26 14.93 17.52 -0.45
CA GLU A 26 14.89 18.93 -0.86
C GLU A 26 13.49 19.54 -0.73
N ALA A 27 12.44 18.79 -1.11
CA ALA A 27 11.06 19.24 -1.00
C ALA A 27 10.47 19.06 0.43
N LYS A 28 11.26 18.54 1.38
CA LYS A 28 10.86 18.30 2.77
C LYS A 28 9.57 17.48 2.87
N TYR A 29 9.52 16.37 2.18
CA TYR A 29 8.39 15.44 2.27
C TYR A 29 8.25 14.88 3.68
N SER A 30 7.02 14.61 4.10
CA SER A 30 6.73 14.02 5.40
C SER A 30 7.33 12.62 5.56
N ALA A 31 7.46 11.86 4.47
CA ALA A 31 8.16 10.60 4.40
C ALA A 31 8.35 10.14 2.95
N LEU A 32 9.32 9.26 2.73
CA LEU A 32 9.53 8.54 1.49
C LEU A 32 9.25 7.03 1.72
N ALA A 33 8.40 6.45 0.89
CA ALA A 33 8.15 5.00 0.92
C ALA A 33 8.89 4.32 -0.22
N CYS A 34 9.68 3.29 0.07
CA CYS A 34 10.39 2.51 -0.95
C CYS A 34 10.61 1.06 -0.51
N GLN A 35 11.02 0.21 -1.47
CA GLN A 35 11.37 -1.17 -1.26
C GLN A 35 12.78 -1.31 -0.69
N ILE A 36 13.07 -2.44 -0.04
CA ILE A 36 14.31 -2.68 0.70
C ILE A 36 15.58 -2.43 -0.12
N GLY A 37 15.66 -2.91 -1.36
CA GLY A 37 16.87 -2.72 -2.17
C GLY A 37 17.17 -1.26 -2.50
N MET A 38 16.14 -0.39 -2.60
CA MET A 38 16.33 1.04 -2.76
C MET A 38 16.71 1.70 -1.43
N ALA A 39 16.07 1.27 -0.33
CA ALA A 39 16.40 1.77 0.99
C ALA A 39 17.85 1.46 1.36
N GLU A 40 18.30 0.22 1.21
CA GLU A 40 19.67 -0.18 1.52
C GLU A 40 20.73 0.59 0.73
N LYS A 41 20.42 0.90 -0.53
CA LYS A 41 21.39 1.54 -1.42
C LYS A 41 21.48 3.05 -1.23
N TYR A 42 20.35 3.73 -1.01
CA TYR A 42 20.32 5.19 -1.10
C TYR A 42 19.94 5.87 0.23
N TYR A 43 19.13 5.24 1.09
CA TYR A 43 18.68 5.90 2.30
C TYR A 43 19.77 6.30 3.28
N PRO A 44 20.91 5.57 3.43
CA PRO A 44 21.98 5.99 4.32
C PRO A 44 22.47 7.43 4.10
N ASP A 45 22.45 7.89 2.84
CA ASP A 45 22.90 9.25 2.50
C ASP A 45 21.84 10.33 2.80
N TYR A 46 20.61 9.92 3.11
CA TYR A 46 19.46 10.79 3.37
C TYR A 46 18.84 10.58 4.77
N ALA A 47 19.45 9.73 5.57
CA ALA A 47 18.97 9.46 6.93
C ALA A 47 19.00 10.71 7.78
N GLY A 48 17.87 11.03 8.41
CA GLY A 48 17.68 12.26 9.17
C GLY A 48 17.23 13.48 8.35
N GLU A 49 17.25 13.41 7.01
CA GLU A 49 16.72 14.47 6.14
C GLU A 49 15.28 14.21 5.71
N VAL A 50 14.91 12.96 5.49
CA VAL A 50 13.55 12.53 5.16
C VAL A 50 13.21 11.23 5.90
N PRO A 51 12.04 11.14 6.57
CA PRO A 51 11.61 9.90 7.20
C PRO A 51 11.41 8.79 6.17
N LEU A 52 11.76 7.54 6.54
CA LEU A 52 11.62 6.36 5.70
C LEU A 52 10.43 5.50 6.12
N ILE A 53 9.54 5.19 5.19
CA ILE A 53 8.57 4.11 5.32
C ILE A 53 9.11 2.91 4.52
N LEU A 54 9.60 1.87 5.21
CA LEU A 54 10.04 0.68 4.51
C LEU A 54 8.84 -0.14 4.06
N LYS A 55 8.69 -0.28 2.75
CA LYS A 55 7.65 -1.11 2.15
C LYS A 55 8.07 -2.57 2.20
N VAL A 56 7.42 -3.36 3.07
CA VAL A 56 7.83 -4.76 3.33
C VAL A 56 7.22 -5.79 2.39
N ASN A 57 6.26 -5.39 1.56
CA ASN A 57 5.69 -6.27 0.54
C ASN A 57 5.52 -5.56 -0.81
N GLY A 58 5.37 -6.32 -1.89
CA GLY A 58 5.21 -5.75 -3.21
C GLY A 58 4.82 -6.78 -4.26
N LYS A 59 4.32 -6.29 -5.39
CA LYS A 59 4.06 -7.10 -6.59
C LYS A 59 4.40 -6.31 -7.85
N THR A 60 4.53 -7.01 -8.97
CA THR A 60 4.57 -6.39 -10.29
C THR A 60 3.17 -6.27 -10.88
N ASP A 61 3.00 -5.46 -11.91
CA ASP A 61 1.75 -5.32 -12.65
C ASP A 61 1.61 -6.34 -13.80
N ILE A 62 2.56 -7.27 -13.92
CA ILE A 62 2.54 -8.30 -14.97
C ILE A 62 1.39 -9.29 -14.75
N PRO A 63 1.18 -9.87 -13.53
CA PRO A 63 0.01 -10.69 -13.28
C PRO A 63 -1.27 -9.87 -13.19
N SER A 64 -2.39 -10.50 -13.56
CA SER A 64 -3.72 -9.90 -13.44
C SER A 64 -4.02 -9.43 -12.01
N SER A 65 -4.71 -8.29 -11.89
CA SER A 65 -5.22 -7.79 -10.62
C SER A 65 -6.39 -8.60 -10.05
N ALA A 66 -6.97 -9.53 -10.84
CA ALA A 66 -8.02 -10.44 -10.36
C ALA A 66 -7.56 -11.33 -9.19
N HIS A 67 -6.27 -11.65 -9.13
CA HIS A 67 -5.67 -12.46 -8.06
C HIS A 67 -4.57 -11.68 -7.31
N ALA A 68 -4.81 -10.40 -7.06
CA ALA A 68 -3.83 -9.51 -6.46
C ALA A 68 -3.34 -10.03 -5.10
N PHE A 69 -2.03 -10.09 -4.96
CA PHE A 69 -1.32 -10.41 -3.72
C PHE A 69 0.08 -9.80 -3.78
N SER A 70 0.52 -9.21 -2.70
CA SER A 70 1.87 -8.69 -2.54
C SER A 70 2.62 -9.51 -1.50
N ALA A 71 3.53 -10.37 -1.96
CA ALA A 71 4.37 -11.14 -1.06
C ALA A 71 5.35 -10.25 -0.29
N CYS A 72 5.64 -10.59 0.96
CA CYS A 72 6.70 -9.91 1.70
C CYS A 72 8.07 -10.17 1.06
N ASN A 73 8.85 -9.11 0.95
CA ASN A 73 10.22 -9.09 0.45
C ASN A 73 11.21 -8.45 1.42
N ALA A 74 10.70 -7.98 2.56
CA ALA A 74 11.45 -7.46 3.69
C ALA A 74 10.71 -7.78 5.00
N THR A 75 11.40 -7.64 6.10
CA THR A 75 10.87 -7.82 7.45
C THR A 75 10.81 -6.50 8.21
N VAL A 76 10.07 -6.48 9.32
CA VAL A 76 10.08 -5.34 10.24
C VAL A 76 11.48 -5.15 10.85
N GLU A 77 12.20 -6.25 11.11
CA GLU A 77 13.58 -6.19 11.62
C GLU A 77 14.55 -5.53 10.62
N ASP A 78 14.37 -5.75 9.30
CA ASP A 78 15.11 -5.02 8.27
C ASP A 78 14.86 -3.52 8.36
N ALA A 79 13.63 -3.11 8.58
CA ALA A 79 13.27 -1.70 8.75
C ALA A 79 13.95 -1.08 9.96
N VAL A 80 13.94 -1.79 11.09
CA VAL A 80 14.64 -1.35 12.32
C VAL A 80 16.13 -1.20 12.06
N ARG A 81 16.77 -2.19 11.40
CA ARG A 81 18.18 -2.16 11.03
C ARG A 81 18.53 -0.97 10.13
N LEU A 82 17.63 -0.60 9.24
CA LEU A 82 17.80 0.54 8.33
C LEU A 82 17.50 1.90 8.98
N GLY A 83 16.97 1.92 10.20
CA GLY A 83 16.52 3.14 10.85
C GLY A 83 15.27 3.74 10.21
N ALA A 84 14.38 2.90 9.68
CA ALA A 84 13.11 3.35 9.14
C ALA A 84 12.19 3.86 10.26
N ASP A 85 11.32 4.83 9.92
CA ASP A 85 10.39 5.46 10.85
C ASP A 85 9.03 4.75 10.89
N ALA A 86 8.69 3.99 9.84
CA ALA A 86 7.44 3.24 9.76
C ALA A 86 7.55 2.05 8.77
N ILE A 87 6.60 1.14 8.91
CA ILE A 87 6.39 0.01 8.00
C ILE A 87 5.27 0.35 7.01
N GLY A 88 5.49 0.05 5.75
CA GLY A 88 4.49 0.14 4.69
C GLY A 88 4.03 -1.25 4.23
N TYR A 89 2.75 -1.47 4.15
CA TYR A 89 2.15 -2.73 3.70
C TYR A 89 1.01 -2.48 2.71
N THR A 90 0.92 -3.25 1.63
CA THR A 90 -0.24 -3.23 0.73
C THR A 90 -1.12 -4.43 0.99
N LEU A 91 -2.40 -4.16 1.26
CA LEU A 91 -3.46 -5.15 1.47
C LEU A 91 -4.43 -5.10 0.28
N TYR A 92 -4.75 -6.26 -0.31
CA TYR A 92 -5.74 -6.37 -1.38
C TYR A 92 -7.04 -6.98 -0.88
N VAL A 93 -8.00 -6.13 -0.54
CA VAL A 93 -9.31 -6.51 -0.02
C VAL A 93 -10.20 -7.04 -1.16
N GLY A 94 -10.77 -8.23 -0.95
CA GLY A 94 -11.64 -8.90 -1.92
C GLY A 94 -10.92 -9.73 -2.97
N SER A 95 -9.59 -9.76 -2.96
CA SER A 95 -8.81 -10.70 -3.77
C SER A 95 -9.10 -12.16 -3.35
N PRO A 96 -9.11 -13.12 -4.27
CA PRO A 96 -9.19 -14.56 -3.91
C PRO A 96 -8.07 -15.04 -2.99
N ARG A 97 -6.97 -14.28 -2.89
CA ARG A 97 -5.83 -14.54 -1.99
C ARG A 97 -5.89 -13.72 -0.69
N GLN A 98 -7.02 -13.16 -0.37
CA GLN A 98 -7.19 -12.30 0.81
C GLN A 98 -6.80 -13.02 2.11
N ASP A 99 -7.12 -14.30 2.25
CA ASP A 99 -6.82 -15.05 3.48
C ASP A 99 -5.31 -15.17 3.71
N GLU A 100 -4.54 -15.39 2.64
CA GLU A 100 -3.07 -15.39 2.69
C GLU A 100 -2.54 -14.00 3.06
N ASP A 101 -3.14 -12.95 2.47
CA ASP A 101 -2.74 -11.55 2.70
C ASP A 101 -3.00 -11.12 4.15
N LEU A 102 -4.16 -11.49 4.71
CA LEU A 102 -4.49 -11.24 6.11
C LEU A 102 -3.58 -11.99 7.09
N ALA A 103 -3.24 -13.25 6.76
CA ALA A 103 -2.30 -14.03 7.57
C ALA A 103 -0.90 -13.40 7.58
N GLN A 104 -0.43 -12.92 6.42
CA GLN A 104 0.84 -12.22 6.28
C GLN A 104 0.82 -10.87 7.02
N LEU A 105 -0.24 -10.06 6.85
CA LEU A 105 -0.40 -8.78 7.54
C LEU A 105 -0.41 -8.95 9.07
N ARG A 106 -1.09 -10.00 9.57
CA ARG A 106 -1.08 -10.31 11.01
C ARG A 106 0.34 -10.52 11.54
N GLN A 107 1.18 -11.21 10.80
CA GLN A 107 2.57 -11.41 11.20
C GLN A 107 3.35 -10.09 11.22
N VAL A 108 3.22 -9.29 10.15
CA VAL A 108 3.86 -7.97 10.08
C VAL A 108 3.41 -7.08 11.23
N ARG A 109 2.10 -7.03 11.55
CA ARG A 109 1.59 -6.25 12.68
C ARG A 109 2.17 -6.72 14.01
N GLN A 110 2.27 -8.02 14.24
CA GLN A 110 2.88 -8.55 15.48
C GLN A 110 4.35 -8.13 15.63
N ASP A 111 5.08 -8.11 14.53
CA ASP A 111 6.47 -7.66 14.54
C ASP A 111 6.54 -6.12 14.71
N CYS A 112 5.62 -5.36 14.12
CA CYS A 112 5.48 -3.92 14.38
C CYS A 112 5.24 -3.64 15.86
N ASP A 113 4.32 -4.35 16.49
CA ASP A 113 4.04 -4.23 17.94
C ASP A 113 5.31 -4.55 18.77
N ARG A 114 6.05 -5.58 18.38
CA ARG A 114 7.28 -6.01 19.08
C ARG A 114 8.38 -4.97 19.02
N PHE A 115 8.53 -4.29 17.89
CA PHE A 115 9.61 -3.32 17.68
C PHE A 115 9.16 -1.86 17.89
N GLY A 116 7.88 -1.62 18.18
CA GLY A 116 7.33 -0.28 18.33
C GLY A 116 7.29 0.51 17.02
N MET A 117 7.11 -0.17 15.87
CA MET A 117 7.09 0.44 14.55
C MET A 117 5.67 0.79 14.12
N PRO A 118 5.38 2.04 13.72
CA PRO A 118 4.10 2.40 13.13
C PRO A 118 3.83 1.62 11.83
N LEU A 119 2.58 1.19 11.64
CA LEU A 119 2.14 0.42 10.47
C LEU A 119 1.23 1.27 9.58
N VAL A 120 1.71 1.56 8.37
CA VAL A 120 0.95 2.24 7.32
C VAL A 120 0.45 1.20 6.32
N VAL A 121 -0.87 1.07 6.15
CA VAL A 121 -1.48 0.10 5.24
C VAL A 121 -2.09 0.80 4.03
N TRP A 122 -1.61 0.45 2.83
CA TRP A 122 -2.26 0.77 1.55
C TRP A 122 -3.33 -0.27 1.31
N SER A 123 -4.59 0.05 1.58
CA SER A 123 -5.70 -0.88 1.47
C SER A 123 -6.46 -0.65 0.17
N TYR A 124 -6.33 -1.59 -0.76
CA TYR A 124 -6.89 -1.47 -2.10
C TYR A 124 -7.83 -2.62 -2.43
N PRO A 125 -9.12 -2.33 -2.68
CA PRO A 125 -10.04 -3.35 -3.18
C PRO A 125 -9.60 -3.90 -4.54
N ARG A 126 -9.58 -5.22 -4.69
CA ARG A 126 -9.23 -5.91 -5.95
C ARG A 126 -9.96 -7.25 -6.04
N GLY A 127 -10.14 -7.70 -7.28
CA GLY A 127 -10.70 -9.01 -7.58
C GLY A 127 -12.11 -8.97 -8.13
N GLU A 128 -12.52 -10.07 -8.78
CA GLU A 128 -13.82 -10.19 -9.45
C GLU A 128 -15.01 -9.99 -8.50
N ALA A 129 -14.89 -10.42 -7.26
CA ALA A 129 -15.91 -10.23 -6.24
C ALA A 129 -16.14 -8.74 -5.90
N VAL A 130 -15.12 -7.90 -5.99
CA VAL A 130 -15.23 -6.45 -5.84
C VAL A 130 -15.83 -5.83 -7.09
N ASP A 131 -15.38 -6.28 -8.27
CA ASP A 131 -15.90 -5.78 -9.55
C ASP A 131 -17.41 -6.04 -9.69
N ALA A 132 -17.90 -7.18 -9.18
CA ALA A 132 -19.31 -7.54 -9.14
C ALA A 132 -20.17 -6.73 -8.14
N LYS A 133 -19.55 -5.89 -7.29
CA LYS A 133 -20.22 -5.11 -6.23
C LYS A 133 -19.92 -3.61 -6.32
N GLY A 134 -19.96 -3.06 -7.50
CA GLY A 134 -19.71 -1.64 -7.76
C GLY A 134 -18.27 -1.30 -8.15
N GLY A 135 -17.34 -2.24 -8.05
CA GLY A 135 -15.95 -2.08 -8.44
C GLY A 135 -15.04 -1.48 -7.37
N PRO A 136 -13.73 -1.40 -7.65
CA PRO A 136 -12.70 -1.11 -6.64
C PRO A 136 -12.69 0.34 -6.14
N ASN A 137 -13.42 1.23 -6.77
CA ASN A 137 -13.53 2.62 -6.36
C ASN A 137 -14.95 2.98 -5.86
N SER A 138 -15.88 2.02 -5.73
CA SER A 138 -17.18 2.25 -5.12
C SER A 138 -17.06 2.62 -3.63
N PHE A 139 -18.01 3.34 -3.08
CA PHE A 139 -18.07 3.62 -1.65
C PHE A 139 -18.04 2.34 -0.82
N TYR A 140 -18.81 1.33 -1.23
CA TYR A 140 -18.82 0.02 -0.58
C TYR A 140 -17.42 -0.59 -0.45
N ALA A 141 -16.69 -0.66 -1.55
CA ALA A 141 -15.37 -1.29 -1.56
C ALA A 141 -14.33 -0.49 -0.77
N ILE A 142 -14.37 0.84 -0.86
CA ILE A 142 -13.44 1.72 -0.13
C ILE A 142 -13.73 1.69 1.37
N ASP A 143 -14.99 1.72 1.80
CA ASP A 143 -15.35 1.62 3.22
C ASP A 143 -14.92 0.27 3.81
N TYR A 144 -15.14 -0.83 3.09
CA TYR A 144 -14.64 -2.15 3.48
C TYR A 144 -13.12 -2.19 3.62
N ALA A 145 -12.41 -1.61 2.66
CA ALA A 145 -10.96 -1.55 2.68
C ALA A 145 -10.42 -0.72 3.85
N ALA A 146 -11.06 0.40 4.14
CA ALA A 146 -10.73 1.24 5.28
C ALA A 146 -10.92 0.49 6.59
N ARG A 147 -12.11 -0.08 6.77
CA ARG A 147 -12.51 -0.76 7.98
C ARG A 147 -11.63 -1.97 8.28
N LEU A 148 -11.40 -2.81 7.29
CA LEU A 148 -10.59 -4.01 7.45
C LEU A 148 -9.15 -3.67 7.86
N ALA A 149 -8.52 -2.68 7.22
CA ALA A 149 -7.16 -2.27 7.56
C ALA A 149 -7.06 -1.76 9.00
N MET A 150 -8.05 -0.97 9.45
CA MET A 150 -8.12 -0.50 10.83
C MET A 150 -8.28 -1.67 11.82
N GLU A 151 -9.18 -2.60 11.54
CA GLU A 151 -9.43 -3.77 12.39
C GLU A 151 -8.23 -4.73 12.43
N MET A 152 -7.39 -4.74 11.39
CA MET A 152 -6.12 -5.46 11.36
C MET A 152 -4.97 -4.73 12.09
N GLY A 153 -5.21 -3.54 12.63
CA GLY A 153 -4.26 -2.81 13.47
C GLY A 153 -3.37 -1.84 12.73
N ALA A 154 -3.81 -1.29 11.59
CA ALA A 154 -3.09 -0.20 10.94
C ALA A 154 -3.16 1.09 11.75
N ASP A 155 -2.02 1.77 11.93
CA ASP A 155 -1.97 3.12 12.53
C ASP A 155 -2.39 4.19 11.52
N VAL A 156 -2.07 3.98 10.26
CA VAL A 156 -2.46 4.84 9.14
C VAL A 156 -2.98 4.00 7.98
N VAL A 157 -4.13 4.39 7.43
CA VAL A 157 -4.72 3.73 6.25
C VAL A 157 -4.70 4.68 5.06
N LYS A 158 -4.08 4.23 3.97
CA LYS A 158 -4.12 4.92 2.67
C LYS A 158 -5.14 4.25 1.76
N LEU A 159 -6.04 5.04 1.22
CA LEU A 159 -7.15 4.60 0.37
C LEU A 159 -7.14 5.31 -0.99
N ASN A 160 -7.83 4.75 -1.95
CA ASN A 160 -8.28 5.50 -3.11
C ASN A 160 -9.45 6.40 -2.72
N MET A 161 -9.61 7.53 -3.40
CA MET A 161 -10.84 8.32 -3.31
C MET A 161 -11.98 7.55 -3.97
N PRO A 162 -13.13 7.41 -3.32
CA PRO A 162 -14.30 6.81 -3.95
C PRO A 162 -14.73 7.63 -5.16
N LYS A 163 -15.27 6.95 -6.16
CA LYS A 163 -15.77 7.56 -7.40
C LYS A 163 -17.21 7.12 -7.61
N ILE A 164 -18.06 8.10 -7.78
CA ILE A 164 -19.47 7.86 -8.14
C ILE A 164 -19.54 7.23 -9.53
N ASN A 165 -20.22 6.11 -9.63
CA ASN A 165 -20.56 5.48 -10.90
C ASN A 165 -21.96 4.85 -10.79
N PRO A 166 -23.04 5.60 -11.11
CA PRO A 166 -24.41 5.14 -10.88
C PRO A 166 -24.76 3.82 -11.59
N GLU A 167 -24.08 3.51 -12.70
CA GLU A 167 -24.30 2.24 -13.40
C GLU A 167 -23.72 1.03 -12.66
N LYS A 168 -22.61 1.23 -11.95
CA LYS A 168 -21.94 0.18 -11.18
C LYS A 168 -22.34 0.17 -9.71
N ASP A 169 -22.64 1.34 -9.14
CA ASP A 169 -22.98 1.46 -7.72
C ASP A 169 -24.29 0.75 -7.38
N LYS A 170 -25.22 0.63 -8.35
CA LYS A 170 -26.44 -0.19 -8.22
C LYS A 170 -26.16 -1.66 -7.89
N ASP A 171 -24.99 -2.18 -8.22
CA ASP A 171 -24.58 -3.56 -7.96
C ASP A 171 -23.95 -3.71 -6.56
N ALA A 172 -23.72 -2.60 -5.85
CA ALA A 172 -23.26 -2.64 -4.47
C ALA A 172 -24.38 -3.10 -3.51
N PRO A 173 -24.04 -3.73 -2.38
CA PRO A 173 -25.03 -4.04 -1.35
C PRO A 173 -25.63 -2.78 -0.72
N ALA A 174 -26.89 -2.87 -0.25
CA ALA A 174 -27.50 -1.82 0.54
C ALA A 174 -26.69 -1.53 1.83
N PRO A 175 -26.61 -0.30 2.31
CA PRO A 175 -27.24 0.92 1.78
C PRO A 175 -26.45 1.64 0.66
N TYR A 176 -25.31 1.12 0.25
CA TYR A 176 -24.38 1.80 -0.66
C TYR A 176 -24.94 2.01 -2.07
N ASN A 177 -25.85 1.13 -2.52
CA ASN A 177 -26.58 1.25 -3.79
C ASN A 177 -27.68 2.31 -3.76
N GLU A 178 -28.02 2.84 -2.59
CA GLU A 178 -29.08 3.82 -2.37
C GLU A 178 -28.52 5.21 -1.99
N MET A 179 -27.19 5.33 -1.88
CA MET A 179 -26.56 6.59 -1.51
C MET A 179 -26.62 7.57 -2.70
N GLU A 180 -27.38 8.65 -2.54
CA GLU A 180 -27.25 9.83 -3.40
C GLU A 180 -26.02 10.63 -2.94
N VAL A 181 -25.04 10.78 -3.83
CA VAL A 181 -23.80 11.50 -3.56
C VAL A 181 -23.72 12.75 -4.40
#